data_d515abb8b3b825d09a029e37a9dc3371
#
_entry.id   d515abb8b3b825d09a029e37a9dc3371
#
_cell.length_a   1.000
_cell.length_b   1.000
_cell.length_c   1.000
_cell.angle_alpha   90.00
_cell.angle_beta   90.00
_cell.angle_gamma   90.00
#
_symmetry.space_group_name_H-M   'P 1'
#
loop_
_entity.id
_entity.type
_entity.pdbx_description
1 polymer ?
#
loop_
_entity_poly.entity_id
_entity_poly.type
_entity_poly.pdbx_seq_one_letter_code
_entity_poly.pdbx_strand_id
1 'polypeptide(L)'
;MSTQSAVKVVTTHVLSEMKLKGEKISMLTSYDYSMARIVDQAGIDVILVGDSASNVMAGHETTLPITLDQMIYHAASVVRGVKRALVVVDMPFGSYQGNSKEALNSAIRIMKETAADAIKLEGGEEILESIQRILSAGIPVMGHLGLTPQSIHKFGTYAIRAQKEEEAEKLVHDAHLLSLIHI
;
A
#
# COMPACT_ATOMS: atom_id res chain seq x y z
N MET A 1 -38.20 -0.29 -15.28
CA MET A 1 -37.21 0.32 -14.39
C MET A 1 -36.09 -0.69 -14.22
N SER A 2 -34.91 -0.46 -14.84
CA SER A 2 -33.77 -1.38 -14.68
C SER A 2 -33.19 -1.13 -13.28
N THR A 3 -33.29 -2.11 -12.40
CA THR A 3 -32.56 -2.15 -11.15
C THR A 3 -31.07 -2.24 -11.51
N GLN A 4 -30.37 -1.11 -11.54
CA GLN A 4 -28.92 -1.13 -11.50
C GLN A 4 -28.55 -1.86 -10.20
N SER A 5 -27.99 -3.06 -10.31
CA SER A 5 -27.39 -3.75 -9.15
C SER A 5 -26.34 -2.82 -8.55
N ALA A 6 -26.47 -2.53 -7.26
CA ALA A 6 -25.50 -1.71 -6.55
C ALA A 6 -24.09 -2.31 -6.77
N VAL A 7 -23.14 -1.49 -7.17
CA VAL A 7 -21.74 -1.90 -7.34
C VAL A 7 -21.24 -2.42 -5.99
N LYS A 8 -20.85 -3.70 -5.93
CA LYS A 8 -20.31 -4.28 -4.71
C LYS A 8 -18.90 -3.75 -4.49
N VAL A 9 -18.74 -2.86 -3.51
CA VAL A 9 -17.45 -2.25 -3.14
C VAL A 9 -16.56 -3.31 -2.48
N VAL A 10 -15.29 -3.32 -2.84
CA VAL A 10 -14.26 -4.17 -2.23
C VAL A 10 -13.77 -3.50 -0.95
N THR A 11 -13.85 -4.22 0.15
CA THR A 11 -13.36 -3.80 1.47
C THR A 11 -12.35 -4.80 1.99
N THR A 12 -11.65 -4.49 3.07
CA THR A 12 -10.74 -5.44 3.75
C THR A 12 -11.47 -6.73 4.14
N HIS A 13 -12.74 -6.64 4.54
CA HIS A 13 -13.58 -7.81 4.83
C HIS A 13 -13.81 -8.67 3.58
N VAL A 14 -14.12 -8.05 2.43
CA VAL A 14 -14.28 -8.76 1.15
C VAL A 14 -13.00 -9.49 0.75
N LEU A 15 -11.82 -8.85 0.91
CA LEU A 15 -10.54 -9.50 0.63
C LEU A 15 -10.29 -10.71 1.55
N SER A 16 -10.66 -10.61 2.83
CA SER A 16 -10.58 -11.73 3.78
C SER A 16 -11.50 -12.89 3.36
N GLU A 17 -12.73 -12.59 2.93
CA GLU A 17 -13.64 -13.63 2.41
C GLU A 17 -13.10 -14.30 1.14
N MET A 18 -12.53 -13.52 0.20
CA MET A 18 -11.91 -14.06 -1.01
C MET A 18 -10.78 -15.03 -0.65
N LYS A 19 -9.90 -14.65 0.30
CA LYS A 19 -8.84 -15.52 0.80
C LYS A 19 -9.38 -16.83 1.37
N LEU A 20 -10.42 -16.79 2.21
CA LEU A 20 -11.04 -17.98 2.80
C LEU A 20 -11.66 -18.91 1.75
N LYS A 21 -12.17 -18.36 0.64
CA LYS A 21 -12.74 -19.12 -0.48
C LYS A 21 -11.68 -19.59 -1.48
N GLY A 22 -10.41 -19.22 -1.32
CA GLY A 22 -9.34 -19.52 -2.29
C GLY A 22 -9.44 -18.71 -3.59
N GLU A 23 -10.22 -17.64 -3.62
CA GLU A 23 -10.35 -16.73 -4.75
C GLU A 23 -9.09 -15.86 -4.87
N LYS A 24 -8.62 -15.64 -6.10
CA LYS A 24 -7.46 -14.78 -6.35
C LYS A 24 -7.84 -13.31 -6.26
N ILE A 25 -7.02 -12.51 -5.58
CA ILE A 25 -7.17 -11.06 -5.48
C ILE A 25 -6.30 -10.42 -6.54
N SER A 26 -6.90 -9.63 -7.41
CA SER A 26 -6.18 -8.87 -8.44
C SER A 26 -5.80 -7.48 -7.93
N MET A 27 -4.55 -7.06 -8.19
CA MET A 27 -4.06 -5.75 -7.79
C MET A 27 -3.25 -5.10 -8.91
N LEU A 28 -3.53 -3.83 -9.21
CA LEU A 28 -2.81 -3.01 -10.18
C LEU A 28 -2.50 -1.62 -9.62
N THR A 29 -1.41 -1.03 -10.10
CA THR A 29 -1.03 0.34 -9.78
C THR A 29 -1.77 1.34 -10.65
N SER A 30 -2.14 2.50 -10.06
CA SER A 30 -2.62 3.67 -10.79
C SER A 30 -2.18 4.95 -10.08
N TYR A 31 -1.96 6.03 -10.85
CA TYR A 31 -1.42 7.29 -10.33
C TYR A 31 -2.27 8.50 -10.63
N ASP A 32 -3.32 8.35 -11.45
CA ASP A 32 -4.19 9.43 -11.88
C ASP A 32 -5.65 8.98 -12.02
N TYR A 33 -6.53 9.95 -12.15
CA TYR A 33 -7.97 9.76 -12.27
C TYR A 33 -8.39 8.93 -13.49
N SER A 34 -7.79 9.18 -14.66
CA SER A 34 -8.23 8.56 -15.91
C SER A 34 -7.88 7.07 -15.92
N MET A 35 -6.64 6.73 -15.54
CA MET A 35 -6.19 5.34 -15.44
C MET A 35 -6.95 4.60 -14.34
N ALA A 36 -7.16 5.22 -13.17
CA ALA A 36 -7.91 4.61 -12.08
C ALA A 36 -9.33 4.19 -12.52
N ARG A 37 -10.02 5.03 -13.28
CA ARG A 37 -11.34 4.68 -13.83
C ARG A 37 -11.31 3.46 -14.75
N ILE A 38 -10.28 3.38 -15.62
CA ILE A 38 -10.15 2.25 -16.56
C ILE A 38 -9.88 0.96 -15.78
N VAL A 39 -8.96 1.01 -14.82
CA VAL A 39 -8.58 -0.13 -13.97
C VAL A 39 -9.76 -0.59 -13.11
N ASP A 40 -10.50 0.32 -12.50
CA ASP A 40 -11.69 0.01 -11.69
C ASP A 40 -12.81 -0.62 -12.54
N GLN A 41 -13.05 -0.08 -13.75
CA GLN A 41 -14.04 -0.63 -14.69
C GLN A 41 -13.65 -2.01 -15.23
N ALA A 42 -12.36 -2.33 -15.29
CA ALA A 42 -11.85 -3.66 -15.65
C ALA A 42 -12.10 -4.71 -14.57
N GLY A 43 -12.57 -4.31 -13.36
CA GLY A 43 -12.94 -5.22 -12.28
C GLY A 43 -11.77 -5.63 -11.38
N ILE A 44 -10.68 -4.87 -11.36
CA ILE A 44 -9.54 -5.09 -10.45
C ILE A 44 -10.00 -4.89 -8.99
N ASP A 45 -9.56 -5.75 -8.08
CA ASP A 45 -10.04 -5.75 -6.69
C ASP A 45 -9.33 -4.70 -5.83
N VAL A 46 -8.04 -4.46 -6.07
CA VAL A 46 -7.23 -3.51 -5.32
C VAL A 46 -6.47 -2.59 -6.29
N ILE A 47 -6.52 -1.30 -6.05
CA ILE A 47 -5.69 -0.30 -6.75
C ILE A 47 -4.65 0.23 -5.79
N LEU A 48 -3.37 0.12 -6.17
CA LEU A 48 -2.25 0.68 -5.43
C LEU A 48 -1.86 2.04 -5.99
N VAL A 49 -1.83 3.05 -5.14
CA VAL A 49 -1.14 4.30 -5.44
C VAL A 49 0.29 4.17 -4.90
N GLY A 50 1.18 3.71 -5.78
CA GLY A 50 2.57 3.39 -5.42
C GLY A 50 3.47 4.62 -5.34
N ASP A 51 4.46 4.60 -4.45
CA ASP A 51 5.55 5.59 -4.42
C ASP A 51 6.43 5.53 -5.69
N SER A 52 6.30 4.47 -6.47
CA SER A 52 6.81 4.36 -7.84
C SER A 52 6.30 5.46 -8.79
N ALA A 53 5.29 6.26 -8.38
CA ALA A 53 4.96 7.53 -9.03
C ALA A 53 6.19 8.46 -9.15
N SER A 54 7.14 8.37 -8.21
CA SER A 54 8.45 9.04 -8.29
C SER A 54 9.17 8.73 -9.61
N ASN A 55 9.19 7.46 -10.03
CA ASN A 55 9.85 7.02 -11.25
C ASN A 55 8.99 7.31 -12.49
N VAL A 56 7.74 6.82 -12.49
CA VAL A 56 6.93 6.73 -13.71
C VAL A 56 6.17 8.04 -14.04
N MET A 57 5.93 8.89 -13.05
CA MET A 57 5.23 10.16 -13.22
C MET A 57 6.19 11.36 -13.15
N ALA A 58 7.17 11.33 -12.24
CA ALA A 58 8.12 12.43 -12.05
C ALA A 58 9.48 12.22 -12.71
N GLY A 59 9.81 11.00 -13.18
CA GLY A 59 11.06 10.68 -13.90
C GLY A 59 12.30 10.56 -13.02
N HIS A 60 12.12 10.38 -11.70
CA HIS A 60 13.25 10.15 -10.80
C HIS A 60 13.82 8.73 -10.95
N GLU A 61 15.08 8.52 -10.60
CA GLU A 61 15.75 7.22 -10.69
C GLU A 61 15.27 6.23 -9.60
N THR A 62 14.78 6.74 -8.46
CA THR A 62 14.32 5.94 -7.32
C THR A 62 12.96 6.42 -6.82
N THR A 63 12.34 5.64 -5.90
CA THR A 63 11.10 6.05 -5.24
C THR A 63 11.32 7.07 -4.12
N LEU A 64 12.56 7.28 -3.67
CA LEU A 64 12.89 8.09 -2.49
C LEU A 64 12.49 9.58 -2.56
N PRO A 65 12.59 10.27 -3.72
CA PRO A 65 12.33 11.71 -3.77
C PRO A 65 10.86 12.12 -3.60
N ILE A 66 9.90 11.20 -3.82
CA ILE A 66 8.49 11.57 -3.75
C ILE A 66 8.09 11.98 -2.33
N THR A 67 7.40 13.10 -2.22
CA THR A 67 6.96 13.64 -0.92
C THR A 67 5.58 13.12 -0.53
N LEU A 68 5.23 13.24 0.76
CA LEU A 68 3.89 12.91 1.26
C LEU A 68 2.80 13.73 0.56
N ASP A 69 3.04 15.02 0.28
CA ASP A 69 2.06 15.88 -0.41
C ASP A 69 1.83 15.43 -1.85
N GLN A 70 2.88 15.00 -2.56
CA GLN A 70 2.74 14.43 -3.89
C GLN A 70 1.98 13.10 -3.87
N MET A 71 2.25 12.22 -2.91
CA MET A 71 1.48 10.98 -2.72
C MET A 71 0.00 11.27 -2.45
N ILE A 72 -0.31 12.25 -1.61
CA ILE A 72 -1.68 12.70 -1.33
C ILE A 72 -2.34 13.21 -2.62
N TYR A 73 -1.65 14.00 -3.44
CA TYR A 73 -2.17 14.47 -4.72
C TYR A 73 -2.55 13.32 -5.66
N HIS A 74 -1.65 12.35 -5.85
CA HIS A 74 -1.91 11.16 -6.66
C HIS A 74 -3.06 10.33 -6.10
N ALA A 75 -3.04 10.05 -4.81
CA ALA A 75 -4.05 9.25 -4.14
C ALA A 75 -5.46 9.88 -4.22
N ALA A 76 -5.57 11.18 -3.96
CA ALA A 76 -6.83 11.91 -4.10
C ALA A 76 -7.36 11.89 -5.53
N SER A 77 -6.48 11.90 -6.52
CA SER A 77 -6.85 11.80 -7.94
C SER A 77 -7.39 10.41 -8.27
N VAL A 78 -6.72 9.35 -7.80
CA VAL A 78 -7.12 7.95 -7.98
C VAL A 78 -8.46 7.68 -7.30
N VAL A 79 -8.61 8.02 -6.02
CA VAL A 79 -9.84 7.78 -5.24
C VAL A 79 -11.07 8.39 -5.91
N ARG A 80 -10.96 9.60 -6.47
CA ARG A 80 -12.07 10.21 -7.23
C ARG A 80 -12.47 9.42 -8.47
N GLY A 81 -11.56 8.62 -9.03
CA GLY A 81 -11.80 7.79 -10.22
C GLY A 81 -12.41 6.42 -9.90
N VAL A 82 -12.27 5.93 -8.69
CA VAL A 82 -12.64 4.58 -8.26
C VAL A 82 -14.07 4.53 -7.69
N LYS A 83 -14.79 3.44 -7.97
CA LYS A 83 -16.14 3.19 -7.45
C LYS A 83 -16.26 1.84 -6.75
N ARG A 84 -15.41 0.89 -7.08
CA ARG A 84 -15.48 -0.50 -6.62
C ARG A 84 -14.23 -0.95 -5.88
N ALA A 85 -13.06 -0.78 -6.48
CA ALA A 85 -11.81 -1.32 -5.95
C ALA A 85 -11.42 -0.71 -4.61
N LEU A 86 -10.76 -1.49 -3.76
CA LEU A 86 -10.13 -0.99 -2.54
C LEU A 86 -8.86 -0.20 -2.93
N VAL A 87 -8.70 1.02 -2.43
CA VAL A 87 -7.55 1.87 -2.73
C VAL A 87 -6.54 1.83 -1.59
N VAL A 88 -5.32 1.37 -1.90
CA VAL A 88 -4.17 1.35 -0.98
C VAL A 88 -3.18 2.43 -1.41
N VAL A 89 -2.63 3.18 -0.46
CA VAL A 89 -1.64 4.24 -0.73
C VAL A 89 -0.32 3.94 -0.05
N ASP A 90 0.78 4.00 -0.81
CA ASP A 90 2.11 3.88 -0.23
C ASP A 90 2.45 5.09 0.64
N MET A 91 2.97 4.81 1.83
CA MET A 91 3.65 5.83 2.62
C MET A 91 5.05 6.06 2.04
N PRO A 92 5.39 7.29 1.61
CA PRO A 92 6.70 7.55 1.00
C PRO A 92 7.83 7.44 2.02
N PHE A 93 9.04 7.22 1.51
CA PHE A 93 10.25 7.18 2.34
C PHE A 93 10.38 8.44 3.22
N GLY A 94 10.78 8.24 4.47
CA GLY A 94 10.94 9.31 5.47
C GLY A 94 9.65 9.68 6.22
N SER A 95 8.48 9.15 5.81
CA SER A 95 7.20 9.50 6.44
C SER A 95 6.81 8.57 7.61
N TYR A 96 7.53 7.46 7.82
CA TYR A 96 7.18 6.46 8.85
C TYR A 96 8.38 5.78 9.54
N GLN A 97 9.61 5.94 9.00
CA GLN A 97 10.80 5.28 9.54
C GLN A 97 11.37 5.99 10.77
N GLY A 98 11.10 7.28 10.95
CA GLY A 98 11.68 8.08 12.02
C GLY A 98 11.17 7.74 13.41
N ASN A 99 9.86 7.71 13.57
CA ASN A 99 9.19 7.29 14.81
C ASN A 99 7.68 7.03 14.57
N SER A 100 7.05 6.30 15.48
CA SER A 100 5.66 5.86 15.36
C SER A 100 4.63 7.00 15.40
N LYS A 101 4.94 8.14 16.05
CA LYS A 101 4.05 9.31 16.10
C LYS A 101 4.00 10.03 14.74
N GLU A 102 5.15 10.20 14.10
CA GLU A 102 5.22 10.79 12.76
C GLU A 102 4.58 9.86 11.72
N ALA A 103 4.80 8.55 11.84
CA ALA A 103 4.14 7.55 11.02
C ALA A 103 2.61 7.65 11.10
N LEU A 104 2.07 7.73 12.30
CA LEU A 104 0.62 7.90 12.50
C LEU A 104 0.12 9.23 11.91
N ASN A 105 0.82 10.35 12.12
CA ASN A 105 0.42 11.64 11.58
C ASN A 105 0.40 11.63 10.05
N SER A 106 1.39 11.01 9.41
CA SER A 106 1.45 10.85 7.96
C SER A 106 0.31 9.97 7.43
N ALA A 107 0.03 8.85 8.11
CA ALA A 107 -1.09 7.97 7.78
C ALA A 107 -2.45 8.69 7.90
N ILE A 108 -2.66 9.44 8.99
CA ILE A 108 -3.89 10.25 9.19
C ILE A 108 -4.06 11.26 8.05
N ARG A 109 -2.99 11.92 7.62
CA ARG A 109 -3.05 12.86 6.50
C ARG A 109 -3.51 12.17 5.22
N ILE A 110 -2.90 11.03 4.87
CA ILE A 110 -3.32 10.26 3.69
C ILE A 110 -4.81 9.93 3.78
N MET A 111 -5.28 9.32 4.87
CA MET A 111 -6.67 8.90 5.01
C MET A 111 -7.65 10.08 4.94
N LYS A 112 -7.36 11.18 5.62
CA LYS A 112 -8.25 12.36 5.68
C LYS A 112 -8.28 13.17 4.40
N GLU A 113 -7.13 13.33 3.73
CA GLU A 113 -7.01 14.22 2.57
C GLU A 113 -7.36 13.49 1.26
N THR A 114 -7.36 12.15 1.26
CA THR A 114 -7.60 11.37 0.04
C THR A 114 -8.87 10.52 0.07
N ALA A 115 -9.34 10.14 1.27
CA ALA A 115 -10.37 9.12 1.48
C ALA A 115 -9.98 7.72 0.94
N ALA A 116 -8.68 7.38 0.97
CA ALA A 116 -8.19 6.03 0.68
C ALA A 116 -8.67 5.04 1.74
N ASP A 117 -8.64 3.73 1.42
CA ASP A 117 -9.15 2.66 2.29
C ASP A 117 -8.06 2.06 3.20
N ALA A 118 -6.81 2.08 2.74
CA ALA A 118 -5.67 1.51 3.46
C ALA A 118 -4.35 2.19 3.04
N ILE A 119 -3.31 1.95 3.84
CA ILE A 119 -1.94 2.39 3.51
C ILE A 119 -1.01 1.19 3.35
N LYS A 120 0.13 1.38 2.66
CA LYS A 120 1.20 0.38 2.56
C LYS A 120 2.52 0.92 3.09
N LEU A 121 3.28 0.07 3.80
CA LEU A 121 4.61 0.37 4.34
C LEU A 121 5.59 -0.74 3.95
N GLU A 122 6.86 -0.37 3.77
CA GLU A 122 7.96 -1.28 3.47
C GLU A 122 8.82 -1.51 4.70
N GLY A 123 9.03 -2.78 5.06
CA GLY A 123 9.84 -3.23 6.18
C GLY A 123 9.09 -4.21 7.09
N GLY A 124 9.84 -4.86 7.98
CA GLY A 124 9.39 -5.86 8.94
C GLY A 124 9.49 -5.37 10.39
N GLU A 125 10.26 -6.09 11.20
CA GLU A 125 10.45 -5.81 12.61
C GLU A 125 10.88 -4.36 12.91
N GLU A 126 11.72 -3.78 12.04
CA GLU A 126 12.27 -2.44 12.19
C GLU A 126 11.24 -1.31 12.18
N ILE A 127 10.04 -1.54 11.62
CA ILE A 127 8.94 -0.57 11.57
C ILE A 127 7.69 -1.04 12.32
N LEU A 128 7.80 -2.11 13.09
CA LEU A 128 6.67 -2.75 13.78
C LEU A 128 5.90 -1.77 14.67
N GLU A 129 6.60 -0.94 15.44
CA GLU A 129 5.97 0.06 16.32
C GLU A 129 5.12 1.06 15.51
N SER A 130 5.63 1.52 14.36
CA SER A 130 4.89 2.40 13.47
C SER A 130 3.62 1.73 12.94
N ILE A 131 3.70 0.46 12.51
CA ILE A 131 2.55 -0.30 12.03
C ILE A 131 1.52 -0.49 13.14
N GLN A 132 1.92 -0.92 14.32
CA GLN A 132 1.03 -1.12 15.47
C GLN A 132 0.32 0.19 15.87
N ARG A 133 1.05 1.30 15.84
CA ARG A 133 0.50 2.61 16.16
C ARG A 133 -0.56 3.05 15.16
N ILE A 134 -0.35 2.80 13.88
CA ILE A 134 -1.30 3.10 12.80
C ILE A 134 -2.54 2.20 12.91
N LEU A 135 -2.36 0.90 13.10
CA LEU A 135 -3.45 -0.05 13.28
C LEU A 135 -4.31 0.29 14.50
N SER A 136 -3.69 0.71 15.63
CA SER A 136 -4.42 1.12 16.83
C SER A 136 -5.32 2.33 16.63
N ALA A 137 -5.07 3.12 15.59
CA ALA A 137 -5.94 4.23 15.18
C ALA A 137 -7.07 3.81 14.21
N GLY A 138 -7.19 2.51 13.90
CA GLY A 138 -8.21 1.97 13.01
C GLY A 138 -7.89 2.09 11.52
N ILE A 139 -6.65 2.37 11.15
CA ILE A 139 -6.22 2.49 9.75
C ILE A 139 -5.69 1.13 9.28
N PRO A 140 -6.28 0.51 8.22
CA PRO A 140 -5.78 -0.74 7.67
C PRO A 140 -4.40 -0.58 7.04
N VAL A 141 -3.52 -1.58 7.25
CA VAL A 141 -2.14 -1.57 6.78
C VAL A 141 -1.86 -2.78 5.89
N MET A 142 -1.21 -2.55 4.76
CA MET A 142 -0.59 -3.58 3.92
C MET A 142 0.92 -3.56 4.16
N GLY A 143 1.50 -4.69 4.55
CA GLY A 143 2.97 -4.85 4.68
C GLY A 143 3.61 -5.20 3.33
N HIS A 144 4.82 -4.69 3.10
CA HIS A 144 5.66 -5.03 1.95
C HIS A 144 7.02 -5.52 2.42
N LEU A 145 7.32 -6.78 2.14
CA LEU A 145 8.56 -7.46 2.49
C LEU A 145 9.31 -7.96 1.24
N GLY A 146 10.56 -8.32 1.42
CA GLY A 146 11.44 -8.81 0.35
C GLY A 146 12.19 -7.68 -0.33
N LEU A 147 12.03 -7.52 -1.64
CA LEU A 147 12.63 -6.39 -2.35
C LEU A 147 11.79 -5.13 -2.16
N THR A 148 12.25 -4.26 -1.26
CA THR A 148 11.60 -3.00 -0.93
C THR A 148 12.33 -1.85 -1.64
N PRO A 149 11.73 -1.17 -2.63
CA PRO A 149 12.37 -0.11 -3.40
C PRO A 149 12.90 1.06 -2.56
N GLN A 150 12.26 1.37 -1.44
CA GLN A 150 12.74 2.40 -0.51
C GLN A 150 14.08 2.05 0.14
N SER A 151 14.47 0.77 0.15
CA SER A 151 15.75 0.28 0.65
C SER A 151 16.81 0.10 -0.44
N ILE A 152 16.62 0.68 -1.63
CA ILE A 152 17.48 0.41 -2.81
C ILE A 152 18.95 0.74 -2.55
N HIS A 153 19.26 1.81 -1.81
CA HIS A 153 20.65 2.15 -1.48
C HIS A 153 21.29 1.15 -0.50
N LYS A 154 20.50 0.54 0.39
CA LYS A 154 20.97 -0.54 1.27
C LYS A 154 21.26 -1.82 0.47
N PHE A 155 20.45 -2.12 -0.53
CA PHE A 155 20.60 -3.33 -1.34
C PHE A 155 21.60 -3.17 -2.48
N GLY A 156 21.75 -1.96 -3.02
CA GLY A 156 22.63 -1.66 -4.16
C GLY A 156 22.19 -2.27 -5.50
N THR A 157 21.05 -3.00 -5.52
CA THR A 157 20.54 -3.70 -6.71
C THR A 157 19.07 -4.06 -6.54
N TYR A 158 18.36 -4.22 -7.66
CA TYR A 158 17.00 -4.76 -7.72
C TYR A 158 16.94 -6.30 -7.82
N ALA A 159 18.00 -7.00 -7.42
CA ALA A 159 18.02 -8.46 -7.42
C ALA A 159 17.00 -9.04 -6.42
N ILE A 160 16.48 -10.22 -6.74
CA ILE A 160 15.58 -10.97 -5.86
C ILE A 160 16.24 -11.18 -4.51
N ARG A 161 15.49 -10.90 -3.43
CA ARG A 161 15.94 -11.03 -2.03
C ARG A 161 15.69 -12.44 -1.49
N ALA A 162 16.19 -12.68 -0.27
CA ALA A 162 16.00 -13.94 0.46
C ALA A 162 16.55 -15.19 -0.27
N GLN A 163 17.65 -15.02 -1.01
CA GLN A 163 18.36 -16.15 -1.66
C GLN A 163 19.34 -16.85 -0.71
N LYS A 164 19.75 -16.18 0.38
CA LYS A 164 20.58 -16.76 1.44
C LYS A 164 19.69 -17.18 2.61
N GLU A 165 20.07 -18.25 3.31
CA GLU A 165 19.28 -18.84 4.39
C GLU A 165 18.93 -17.81 5.49
N GLU A 166 19.91 -17.07 5.99
CA GLU A 166 19.72 -16.03 7.00
C GLU A 166 18.69 -14.95 6.58
N GLU A 167 18.77 -14.52 5.31
CA GLU A 167 17.83 -13.53 4.76
C GLU A 167 16.43 -14.12 4.56
N ALA A 168 16.34 -15.39 4.20
CA ALA A 168 15.07 -16.10 4.05
C ALA A 168 14.41 -16.33 5.41
N GLU A 169 15.17 -16.71 6.44
CA GLU A 169 14.68 -16.84 7.81
C GLU A 169 14.13 -15.52 8.34
N LYS A 170 14.88 -14.42 8.14
CA LYS A 170 14.38 -13.08 8.51
C LYS A 170 13.10 -12.73 7.78
N LEU A 171 12.99 -12.98 6.48
CA LEU A 171 11.79 -12.70 5.70
C LEU A 171 10.56 -13.45 6.24
N VAL A 172 10.74 -14.74 6.57
CA VAL A 172 9.68 -15.57 7.17
C VAL A 172 9.30 -15.07 8.56
N HIS A 173 10.29 -14.72 9.39
CA HIS A 173 10.06 -14.14 10.71
C HIS A 173 9.23 -12.83 10.61
N ASP A 174 9.66 -11.89 9.76
CA ASP A 174 8.96 -10.62 9.56
C ASP A 174 7.53 -10.84 9.04
N ALA A 175 7.33 -11.78 8.13
CA ALA A 175 5.99 -12.12 7.62
C ALA A 175 5.07 -12.65 8.73
N HIS A 176 5.58 -13.53 9.59
CA HIS A 176 4.82 -14.00 10.76
C HIS A 176 4.48 -12.87 11.72
N LEU A 177 5.47 -12.03 12.04
CA LEU A 177 5.31 -10.90 12.95
C LEU A 177 4.22 -9.94 12.45
N LEU A 178 4.25 -9.57 11.17
CA LEU A 178 3.26 -8.70 10.57
C LEU A 178 1.87 -9.36 10.50
N SER A 179 1.79 -10.67 10.27
CA SER A 179 0.52 -11.40 10.26
C SER A 179 -0.17 -11.38 11.64
N LEU A 180 0.60 -11.50 12.73
CA LEU A 180 0.06 -11.55 14.10
C LEU A 180 -0.54 -10.21 14.57
N ILE A 181 -0.09 -9.08 14.06
CA ILE A 181 -0.60 -7.77 14.47
C ILE A 181 -1.89 -7.34 13.76
N HIS A 182 -2.36 -8.11 12.78
CA HIS A 182 -3.60 -7.86 12.04
C HIS A 182 -4.80 -8.69 12.54
N ILE A 183 -4.63 -9.42 13.61
CA ILE A 183 -5.67 -10.27 14.22
C ILE A 183 -6.45 -9.48 15.27
#